data_f00d08678d031b922e676910acca8e88
#
_entry.id   f00d08678d031b922e676910acca8e88
#
_cell.length_a   1.000
_cell.length_b   1.000
_cell.length_c   1.000
_cell.angle_alpha   90.00
_cell.angle_beta   90.00
_cell.angle_gamma   90.00
#
_symmetry.space_group_name_H-M   'P 1'
#
loop_
_entity.id
_entity.type
_entity.pdbx_description
1 polymer ?
#
loop_
_entity_poly.entity_id
_entity_poly.type
_entity_poly.pdbx_seq_one_letter_code
_entity_poly.pdbx_strand_id
1 'polypeptide(L)'
;MKKQLLYLACIITGLAATFVSCNQQPLTTGAAGADSTSTASKYNGFESQAKWGEYIVNTTGCNDCHTPKKMGAHGPEDDTSQLLSGHPAQQPIPDIDRKMAEAKGLGVTNTETAWIGPWGVTFAANLTPDSTGIGQWTEEQFVKCLKQDKWMGMDGTRPLLPPMIVSSTSKMTDDALKAIFAYLKTLKPVHNITPAYLPPVTAMKK
;
A
#
# COMPACT_ATOMS: atom_id res chain seq x y z
N MET A 1 29.40 35.31 -42.82
CA MET A 1 30.82 35.55 -43.12
C MET A 1 31.64 34.44 -42.54
N LYS A 2 32.26 33.69 -43.42
CA LYS A 2 33.56 32.97 -43.32
C LYS A 2 33.68 31.91 -42.21
N LYS A 3 33.61 30.63 -42.58
CA LYS A 3 34.71 29.73 -43.05
C LYS A 3 35.60 29.24 -41.90
N GLN A 4 35.58 27.92 -41.64
CA GLN A 4 36.56 26.89 -42.03
C GLN A 4 36.04 25.55 -41.53
N LEU A 5 35.83 24.56 -42.15
CA LEU A 5 36.33 23.60 -43.19
C LEU A 5 37.78 23.10 -42.98
N LEU A 6 37.88 21.79 -42.98
CA LEU A 6 39.05 20.88 -43.07
C LEU A 6 39.72 20.57 -41.71
N TYR A 7 39.88 19.28 -41.31
CA TYR A 7 40.66 18.24 -42.01
C TYR A 7 40.17 16.82 -41.66
N LEU A 8 40.08 16.06 -42.71
CA LEU A 8 39.97 14.63 -42.83
C LEU A 8 41.35 14.02 -42.61
N ALA A 9 41.50 13.01 -41.78
CA ALA A 9 42.61 12.07 -41.91
C ALA A 9 42.20 10.71 -41.34
N CYS A 10 42.09 9.77 -42.25
CA CYS A 10 41.96 8.32 -42.01
C CYS A 10 43.21 7.77 -41.33
N ILE A 11 43.04 7.02 -40.25
CA ILE A 11 44.00 5.99 -39.87
C ILE A 11 43.21 4.69 -39.63
N ILE A 12 43.29 3.82 -40.63
CA ILE A 12 42.90 2.41 -40.53
C ILE A 12 44.11 1.69 -39.92
N THR A 13 43.97 1.19 -38.71
CA THR A 13 44.88 0.16 -38.20
C THR A 13 44.04 -0.97 -37.63
N GLY A 14 44.18 -2.12 -38.27
CA GLY A 14 43.51 -3.36 -37.91
C GLY A 14 43.92 -3.83 -36.51
N LEU A 15 42.96 -4.34 -35.80
CA LEU A 15 43.20 -5.09 -34.57
C LEU A 15 42.54 -6.45 -34.71
N ALA A 16 43.38 -7.47 -34.72
CA ALA A 16 43.00 -8.88 -34.85
C ALA A 16 42.09 -9.32 -33.72
N ALA A 17 40.97 -9.90 -34.07
CA ALA A 17 40.06 -10.54 -33.12
C ALA A 17 40.69 -11.89 -32.68
N THR A 18 41.14 -11.95 -31.44
CA THR A 18 41.48 -13.22 -30.80
C THR A 18 40.22 -13.83 -30.22
N PHE A 19 39.73 -14.87 -30.88
CA PHE A 19 38.68 -15.74 -30.33
C PHE A 19 39.26 -16.54 -29.17
N VAL A 20 38.87 -16.18 -27.93
CA VAL A 20 39.08 -17.03 -26.76
C VAL A 20 37.99 -18.08 -26.77
N SER A 21 38.36 -19.28 -27.18
CA SER A 21 37.53 -20.48 -27.07
C SER A 21 37.44 -20.88 -25.60
N CYS A 22 36.28 -20.64 -24.97
CA CYS A 22 36.00 -21.21 -23.65
C CYS A 22 35.82 -22.72 -23.81
N ASN A 23 36.77 -23.43 -23.28
CA ASN A 23 36.78 -24.89 -23.17
C ASN A 23 35.65 -25.33 -22.21
N GLN A 24 34.59 -25.94 -22.73
CA GLN A 24 33.53 -26.56 -21.94
C GLN A 24 34.06 -27.86 -21.33
N GLN A 25 34.39 -27.84 -20.05
CA GLN A 25 34.56 -29.10 -19.29
C GLN A 25 33.17 -29.67 -18.99
N PRO A 26 32.98 -30.99 -19.18
CA PRO A 26 31.75 -31.64 -18.76
C PRO A 26 31.66 -31.69 -17.24
N LEU A 27 30.66 -31.03 -16.70
CA LEU A 27 30.32 -31.16 -15.28
C LEU A 27 29.74 -32.55 -15.02
N THR A 28 30.48 -33.30 -14.21
CA THR A 28 30.03 -34.55 -13.61
C THR A 28 28.78 -34.33 -12.79
N THR A 29 27.78 -35.16 -13.04
CA THR A 29 26.54 -35.31 -12.25
C THR A 29 26.85 -35.60 -10.81
N GLY A 30 26.63 -34.62 -9.93
CA GLY A 30 26.52 -34.76 -8.49
C GLY A 30 25.09 -34.38 -8.08
N ALA A 31 24.35 -35.34 -7.59
CA ALA A 31 22.96 -35.22 -7.16
C ALA A 31 22.78 -34.30 -5.95
N ALA A 32 21.53 -33.81 -5.80
CA ALA A 32 20.97 -33.07 -4.68
C ALA A 32 21.18 -31.55 -4.70
N GLY A 33 20.58 -30.89 -5.69
CA GLY A 33 20.17 -29.50 -5.56
C GLY A 33 18.69 -29.48 -5.17
N ALA A 34 18.39 -29.26 -3.90
CA ALA A 34 17.04 -29.03 -3.44
C ALA A 34 16.42 -27.87 -4.23
N ASP A 35 15.21 -28.08 -4.69
CA ASP A 35 14.36 -27.17 -5.46
C ASP A 35 14.09 -25.86 -4.69
N SER A 36 15.09 -24.97 -4.66
CA SER A 36 14.98 -23.62 -4.08
C SER A 36 14.38 -22.62 -5.06
N THR A 37 14.17 -23.01 -6.33
CA THR A 37 13.72 -22.11 -7.38
C THR A 37 12.20 -21.96 -7.47
N SER A 38 11.41 -22.86 -6.89
CA SER A 38 9.96 -22.82 -7.01
C SER A 38 9.29 -21.90 -5.99
N THR A 39 9.85 -21.72 -4.80
CA THR A 39 9.27 -20.89 -3.75
C THR A 39 9.48 -19.39 -3.98
N ALA A 40 10.61 -18.98 -4.52
CA ALA A 40 10.92 -17.59 -4.79
C ALA A 40 10.00 -16.97 -5.88
N SER A 41 9.56 -17.76 -6.85
CA SER A 41 8.64 -17.29 -7.89
C SER A 41 7.20 -17.19 -7.39
N LYS A 42 6.80 -18.00 -6.42
CA LYS A 42 5.42 -18.05 -5.91
C LYS A 42 4.99 -16.78 -5.19
N TYR A 43 5.90 -16.13 -4.50
CA TYR A 43 5.62 -14.91 -3.72
C TYR A 43 6.41 -13.71 -4.26
N ASN A 44 6.52 -13.61 -5.58
CA ASN A 44 7.20 -12.50 -6.25
C ASN A 44 8.64 -12.26 -5.75
N GLY A 45 9.37 -13.33 -5.41
CA GLY A 45 10.74 -13.28 -4.91
C GLY A 45 10.88 -13.16 -3.40
N PHE A 46 9.79 -13.05 -2.65
CA PHE A 46 9.79 -13.02 -1.20
C PHE A 46 9.75 -14.43 -0.60
N GLU A 47 10.28 -14.58 0.63
CA GLU A 47 10.36 -15.85 1.34
C GLU A 47 8.98 -16.42 1.73
N SER A 48 7.95 -15.55 1.87
CA SER A 48 6.59 -15.94 2.19
C SER A 48 5.56 -14.93 1.66
N GLN A 49 4.30 -15.36 1.57
CA GLN A 49 3.20 -14.49 1.20
C GLN A 49 3.07 -13.30 2.15
N ALA A 50 3.23 -13.52 3.47
CA ALA A 50 3.16 -12.44 4.45
C ALA A 50 4.33 -11.44 4.29
N LYS A 51 5.55 -11.89 3.95
CA LYS A 51 6.67 -10.98 3.68
C LYS A 51 6.48 -10.16 2.42
N TRP A 52 5.88 -10.73 1.40
CA TRP A 52 5.46 -9.96 0.23
C TRP A 52 4.39 -8.93 0.59
N GLY A 53 3.40 -9.31 1.38
CA GLY A 53 2.38 -8.41 1.89
C GLY A 53 2.93 -7.27 2.73
N GLU A 54 3.89 -7.55 3.63
CA GLU A 54 4.61 -6.55 4.43
C GLU A 54 5.28 -5.50 3.53
N TYR A 55 6.00 -5.96 2.51
CA TYR A 55 6.61 -5.08 1.53
C TYR A 55 5.56 -4.18 0.83
N ILE A 56 4.45 -4.75 0.37
CA ILE A 56 3.40 -3.98 -0.30
C ILE A 56 2.81 -2.94 0.65
N VAL A 57 2.41 -3.32 1.86
CA VAL A 57 1.81 -2.42 2.87
C VAL A 57 2.73 -1.23 3.16
N ASN A 58 4.04 -1.48 3.33
CA ASN A 58 5.01 -0.43 3.64
C ASN A 58 5.35 0.46 2.44
N THR A 59 5.23 -0.05 1.22
CA THR A 59 5.58 0.72 0.00
C THR A 59 4.39 1.43 -0.64
N THR A 60 3.16 1.05 -0.30
CA THR A 60 1.94 1.66 -0.85
C THR A 60 1.26 2.65 0.10
N GLY A 61 1.88 2.96 1.23
CA GLY A 61 1.42 3.99 2.15
C GLY A 61 0.18 3.61 2.98
N CYS A 62 -0.07 2.33 3.23
CA CYS A 62 -1.20 1.92 4.10
C CYS A 62 -1.03 2.50 5.52
N ASN A 63 0.22 2.54 6.01
CA ASN A 63 0.56 3.08 7.32
C ASN A 63 0.23 4.57 7.44
N ASP A 64 0.37 5.34 6.36
CA ASP A 64 0.19 6.79 6.38
C ASP A 64 -1.19 7.20 6.92
N CYS A 65 -2.23 6.42 6.55
CA CYS A 65 -3.60 6.67 7.02
C CYS A 65 -4.06 5.73 8.12
N HIS A 66 -3.57 4.47 8.16
CA HIS A 66 -4.11 3.46 9.07
C HIS A 66 -3.33 3.29 10.37
N THR A 67 -2.19 3.98 10.54
CA THR A 67 -1.43 4.00 11.80
C THR A 67 -1.62 5.35 12.49
N PRO A 68 -2.07 5.38 13.77
CA PRO A 68 -2.12 6.61 14.55
C PRO A 68 -0.77 7.30 14.62
N LYS A 69 -0.79 8.62 14.73
CA LYS A 69 0.43 9.44 14.87
C LYS A 69 0.63 9.85 16.31
N LYS A 70 1.88 9.89 16.72
CA LYS A 70 2.35 10.54 17.95
C LYS A 70 3.34 11.64 17.59
N MET A 71 3.53 12.59 18.49
CA MET A 71 4.50 13.67 18.28
C MET A 71 5.92 13.17 18.54
N GLY A 72 6.76 13.19 17.51
CA GLY A 72 8.18 12.90 17.59
C GLY A 72 9.03 14.17 17.61
N ALA A 73 10.36 14.01 17.54
CA ALA A 73 11.32 15.11 17.57
C ALA A 73 11.22 16.06 16.37
N HIS A 74 10.73 15.55 15.22
CA HIS A 74 10.66 16.29 13.96
C HIS A 74 9.22 16.49 13.46
N GLY A 75 8.24 16.21 14.28
CA GLY A 75 6.81 16.29 13.93
C GLY A 75 6.05 14.99 14.15
N PRO A 76 4.86 14.84 13.54
CA PRO A 76 4.10 13.60 13.63
C PRO A 76 4.89 12.41 13.07
N GLU A 77 4.89 11.29 13.79
CA GLU A 77 5.46 10.01 13.38
C GLU A 77 4.50 8.86 13.71
N ASP A 78 4.64 7.74 13.05
CA ASP A 78 3.80 6.57 13.29
C ASP A 78 3.94 6.07 14.74
N ASP A 79 2.82 5.88 15.41
CA ASP A 79 2.81 5.15 16.67
C ASP A 79 2.87 3.64 16.40
N THR A 80 4.08 3.10 16.40
CA THR A 80 4.32 1.68 16.12
C THR A 80 3.69 0.73 17.14
N SER A 81 3.30 1.23 18.32
CA SER A 81 2.56 0.43 19.31
C SER A 81 1.12 0.17 18.87
N GLN A 82 0.60 0.99 17.95
CA GLN A 82 -0.74 0.93 17.38
C GLN A 82 -0.71 0.77 15.85
N LEU A 83 0.29 0.07 15.34
CA LEU A 83 0.49 -0.13 13.91
C LEU A 83 -0.78 -0.64 13.25
N LEU A 84 -1.25 0.10 12.23
CA LEU A 84 -2.42 -0.22 11.40
C LEU A 84 -3.75 -0.41 12.20
N SER A 85 -3.85 0.18 13.39
CA SER A 85 -5.06 0.08 14.23
C SER A 85 -6.17 1.05 13.83
N GLY A 86 -5.97 1.90 12.83
CA GLY A 86 -6.95 2.89 12.37
C GLY A 86 -7.04 4.12 13.26
N HIS A 87 -8.07 4.92 13.04
CA HIS A 87 -8.30 6.14 13.84
C HIS A 87 -8.65 5.80 15.30
N PRO A 88 -7.91 6.32 16.30
CA PRO A 88 -8.22 6.05 17.71
C PRO A 88 -9.62 6.52 18.10
N ALA A 89 -10.39 5.64 18.74
CA ALA A 89 -11.80 5.88 19.07
C ALA A 89 -12.08 7.19 19.85
N GLN A 90 -11.11 7.62 20.66
CA GLN A 90 -11.24 8.80 21.52
C GLN A 90 -10.55 10.05 20.95
N GLN A 91 -9.89 9.96 19.80
CA GLN A 91 -9.20 11.09 19.21
C GLN A 91 -10.20 12.00 18.49
N PRO A 92 -10.27 13.30 18.84
CA PRO A 92 -11.20 14.20 18.19
C PRO A 92 -10.79 14.52 16.74
N ILE A 93 -11.79 14.74 15.90
CA ILE A 93 -11.57 15.30 14.56
C ILE A 93 -11.19 16.78 14.67
N PRO A 94 -10.62 17.41 13.59
CA PRO A 94 -10.35 18.84 13.58
C PRO A 94 -11.60 19.68 13.91
N ASP A 95 -11.44 20.66 14.79
CA ASP A 95 -12.48 21.65 15.09
C ASP A 95 -12.51 22.72 13.98
N ILE A 96 -13.31 22.46 12.96
CA ILE A 96 -13.47 23.35 11.79
C ILE A 96 -14.94 23.47 11.40
N ASP A 97 -15.28 24.55 10.70
CA ASP A 97 -16.58 24.68 10.02
C ASP A 97 -16.68 23.66 8.87
N ARG A 98 -17.29 22.51 9.15
CA ARG A 98 -17.50 21.44 8.18
C ARG A 98 -18.31 21.91 6.97
N LYS A 99 -19.32 22.75 7.16
CA LYS A 99 -20.17 23.25 6.09
C LYS A 99 -19.34 24.07 5.09
N MET A 100 -18.43 24.89 5.58
CA MET A 100 -17.52 25.68 4.75
C MET A 100 -16.51 24.78 4.04
N ALA A 101 -15.89 23.82 4.74
CA ALA A 101 -14.92 22.89 4.17
C ALA A 101 -15.56 22.03 3.06
N GLU A 102 -16.74 21.46 3.31
CA GLU A 102 -17.49 20.66 2.35
C GLU A 102 -17.90 21.47 1.13
N ALA A 103 -18.41 22.71 1.32
CA ALA A 103 -18.83 23.58 0.21
C ALA A 103 -17.67 24.04 -0.67
N LYS A 104 -16.46 24.20 -0.13
CA LYS A 104 -15.26 24.58 -0.86
C LYS A 104 -14.49 23.41 -1.45
N GLY A 105 -14.94 22.18 -1.24
CA GLY A 105 -14.24 20.98 -1.71
C GLY A 105 -12.92 20.72 -1.01
N LEU A 106 -12.72 21.20 0.23
CA LEU A 106 -11.49 21.03 0.98
C LEU A 106 -11.43 19.64 1.61
N GLY A 107 -10.26 18.98 1.52
CA GLY A 107 -9.91 17.82 2.31
C GLY A 107 -9.06 18.24 3.50
N VAL A 108 -9.51 18.02 4.73
CA VAL A 108 -8.84 18.47 5.95
C VAL A 108 -8.59 17.31 6.90
N THR A 109 -7.39 17.26 7.45
CA THR A 109 -7.00 16.34 8.51
C THR A 109 -6.00 17.02 9.46
N ASN A 110 -5.95 16.56 10.71
CA ASN A 110 -4.90 16.91 11.68
C ASN A 110 -4.28 15.65 12.30
N THR A 111 -4.81 14.48 11.96
CA THR A 111 -4.41 13.19 12.54
C THR A 111 -3.92 12.22 11.49
N GLU A 112 -4.12 12.52 10.20
CA GLU A 112 -3.91 11.64 9.05
C GLU A 112 -4.71 10.33 9.11
N THR A 113 -5.51 10.12 10.16
CA THR A 113 -6.38 8.95 10.35
C THR A 113 -7.86 9.29 10.30
N ALA A 114 -8.23 10.58 10.38
CA ALA A 114 -9.58 11.09 10.15
C ALA A 114 -9.54 12.23 9.14
N TRP A 115 -10.53 12.29 8.25
CA TRP A 115 -10.57 13.22 7.13
C TRP A 115 -11.95 13.84 6.98
N ILE A 116 -12.00 15.15 6.86
CA ILE A 116 -13.21 15.93 6.58
C ILE A 116 -13.15 16.39 5.13
N GLY A 117 -14.21 16.18 4.38
CA GLY A 117 -14.26 16.59 2.97
C GLY A 117 -15.69 16.67 2.42
N PRO A 118 -15.86 16.92 1.11
CA PRO A 118 -17.18 16.96 0.47
C PRO A 118 -18.00 15.67 0.65
N TRP A 119 -17.31 14.57 0.92
CA TRP A 119 -17.92 13.26 1.24
C TRP A 119 -18.38 13.11 2.69
N GLY A 120 -18.15 14.10 3.55
CA GLY A 120 -18.39 14.01 4.99
C GLY A 120 -17.13 13.77 5.81
N VAL A 121 -17.24 13.01 6.92
CA VAL A 121 -16.09 12.64 7.76
C VAL A 121 -15.86 11.13 7.67
N THR A 122 -14.65 10.75 7.29
CA THR A 122 -14.20 9.37 7.21
C THR A 122 -13.09 9.10 8.21
N PHE A 123 -13.03 7.87 8.69
CA PHE A 123 -12.07 7.40 9.67
C PHE A 123 -11.36 6.17 9.11
N ALA A 124 -10.04 6.13 9.25
CA ALA A 124 -9.25 4.97 8.87
C ALA A 124 -9.66 3.75 9.70
N ALA A 125 -9.95 2.65 9.02
CA ALA A 125 -10.37 1.41 9.66
C ALA A 125 -9.22 0.74 10.41
N ASN A 126 -9.56 -0.02 11.45
CA ASN A 126 -8.64 -0.95 12.11
C ASN A 126 -8.35 -2.13 11.17
N LEU A 127 -7.10 -2.27 10.75
CA LEU A 127 -6.62 -3.35 9.88
C LEU A 127 -5.92 -4.47 10.66
N THR A 128 -5.87 -4.39 11.99
CA THR A 128 -5.27 -5.45 12.81
C THR A 128 -6.20 -6.67 12.90
N PRO A 129 -5.67 -7.86 13.24
CA PRO A 129 -6.48 -9.08 13.39
C PRO A 129 -7.29 -9.12 14.69
N ASP A 130 -7.64 -7.96 15.26
CA ASP A 130 -8.60 -7.85 16.37
C ASP A 130 -10.05 -8.00 15.88
N SER A 131 -10.96 -8.37 16.76
CA SER A 131 -12.40 -8.47 16.46
C SER A 131 -13.02 -7.15 16.02
N THR A 132 -12.44 -6.01 16.42
CA THR A 132 -12.84 -4.64 16.01
C THR A 132 -12.22 -4.22 14.67
N GLY A 133 -11.30 -5.03 14.14
CA GLY A 133 -10.65 -4.84 12.86
C GLY A 133 -11.05 -5.93 11.85
N ILE A 134 -10.03 -6.50 11.19
CA ILE A 134 -10.23 -7.54 10.18
C ILE A 134 -10.12 -8.96 10.75
N GLY A 135 -10.17 -9.14 12.06
CA GLY A 135 -9.97 -10.44 12.71
C GLY A 135 -10.93 -11.53 12.22
N GLN A 136 -12.18 -11.16 11.96
CA GLN A 136 -13.23 -12.08 11.50
C GLN A 136 -13.39 -12.11 9.97
N TRP A 137 -12.59 -11.32 9.22
CA TRP A 137 -12.71 -11.29 7.77
C TRP A 137 -12.09 -12.52 7.13
N THR A 138 -12.68 -12.94 6.02
CA THR A 138 -12.05 -13.91 5.11
C THR A 138 -11.15 -13.18 4.10
N GLU A 139 -10.25 -13.93 3.49
CA GLU A 139 -9.37 -13.41 2.43
C GLU A 139 -10.21 -12.88 1.25
N GLU A 140 -11.28 -13.60 0.88
CA GLU A 140 -12.18 -13.21 -0.20
C GLU A 140 -12.90 -11.90 0.11
N GLN A 141 -13.35 -11.69 1.34
CA GLN A 141 -13.97 -10.43 1.76
C GLN A 141 -12.99 -9.27 1.64
N PHE A 142 -11.73 -9.47 2.07
CA PHE A 142 -10.69 -8.45 1.96
C PHE A 142 -10.38 -8.10 0.50
N VAL A 143 -10.15 -9.11 -0.35
CA VAL A 143 -9.93 -8.91 -1.78
C VAL A 143 -11.11 -8.19 -2.43
N LYS A 144 -12.33 -8.63 -2.15
CA LYS A 144 -13.55 -8.01 -2.69
C LYS A 144 -13.72 -6.55 -2.25
N CYS A 145 -13.40 -6.24 -0.98
CA CYS A 145 -13.44 -4.89 -0.46
C CYS A 145 -12.57 -3.93 -1.29
N LEU A 146 -11.32 -4.29 -1.54
CA LEU A 146 -10.37 -3.44 -2.24
C LEU A 146 -10.49 -3.50 -3.76
N LYS A 147 -10.87 -4.65 -4.32
CA LYS A 147 -10.98 -4.86 -5.76
C LYS A 147 -12.25 -4.29 -6.36
N GLN A 148 -13.36 -4.46 -5.65
CA GLN A 148 -14.70 -4.10 -6.11
C GLN A 148 -15.28 -2.86 -5.43
N ASP A 149 -14.48 -2.16 -4.61
CA ASP A 149 -14.91 -0.95 -3.91
C ASP A 149 -16.17 -1.18 -3.06
N LYS A 150 -16.16 -2.21 -2.22
CA LYS A 150 -17.31 -2.58 -1.38
C LYS A 150 -16.95 -2.55 0.10
N TRP A 151 -17.66 -1.74 0.87
CA TRP A 151 -17.49 -1.68 2.32
C TRP A 151 -17.62 -3.08 2.94
N MET A 152 -16.61 -3.48 3.72
CA MET A 152 -16.50 -4.80 4.34
C MET A 152 -16.51 -5.99 3.36
N GLY A 153 -16.29 -5.77 2.06
CA GLY A 153 -16.34 -6.83 1.05
C GLY A 153 -17.72 -7.47 0.86
N MET A 154 -18.79 -6.80 1.28
CA MET A 154 -20.17 -7.33 1.21
C MET A 154 -20.94 -6.69 0.06
N ASP A 155 -21.82 -7.49 -0.58
CA ASP A 155 -22.72 -6.98 -1.62
C ASP A 155 -23.79 -6.08 -1.03
N GLY A 156 -24.21 -5.08 -1.79
CA GLY A 156 -25.23 -4.12 -1.37
C GLY A 156 -24.72 -3.05 -0.40
N THR A 157 -23.45 -3.06 -0.02
CA THR A 157 -22.86 -2.02 0.84
C THR A 157 -22.37 -0.83 0.01
N ARG A 158 -22.14 0.31 0.69
CA ARG A 158 -21.59 1.50 0.07
C ARG A 158 -20.16 1.26 -0.46
N PRO A 159 -19.67 2.08 -1.38
CA PRO A 159 -18.26 2.09 -1.75
C PRO A 159 -17.38 2.55 -0.56
N LEU A 160 -16.08 2.28 -0.65
CA LEU A 160 -15.09 2.89 0.23
C LEU A 160 -15.07 4.39 -0.03
N LEU A 161 -14.78 5.17 1.00
CA LEU A 161 -14.85 6.62 0.92
C LEU A 161 -13.45 7.24 0.86
N PRO A 162 -13.31 8.42 0.25
CA PRO A 162 -12.06 9.15 0.30
C PRO A 162 -11.57 9.37 1.74
N PRO A 163 -10.25 9.42 1.97
CA PRO A 163 -9.19 9.40 0.98
C PRO A 163 -8.72 8.01 0.52
N MET A 164 -9.45 6.93 0.83
CA MET A 164 -9.01 5.59 0.42
C MET A 164 -8.76 5.50 -1.09
N ILE A 165 -7.56 5.06 -1.46
CA ILE A 165 -7.06 5.07 -2.85
C ILE A 165 -7.51 3.83 -3.65
N VAL A 166 -8.81 3.64 -3.77
CA VAL A 166 -9.40 2.49 -4.48
C VAL A 166 -8.95 2.42 -5.94
N SER A 167 -8.72 3.55 -6.58
CA SER A 167 -8.18 3.61 -7.96
C SER A 167 -6.84 2.90 -8.13
N SER A 168 -6.06 2.77 -7.07
CA SER A 168 -4.79 2.05 -7.05
C SER A 168 -4.98 0.62 -6.57
N THR A 169 -5.67 0.40 -5.45
CA THR A 169 -5.85 -0.94 -4.86
C THR A 169 -6.64 -1.87 -5.77
N SER A 170 -7.64 -1.37 -6.50
CA SER A 170 -8.43 -2.18 -7.45
C SER A 170 -7.62 -2.71 -8.65
N LYS A 171 -6.46 -2.10 -8.94
CA LYS A 171 -5.54 -2.54 -10.01
C LYS A 171 -4.53 -3.59 -9.55
N MET A 172 -4.40 -3.82 -8.25
CA MET A 172 -3.52 -4.86 -7.73
C MET A 172 -4.01 -6.23 -8.18
N THR A 173 -3.09 -7.18 -8.33
CA THR A 173 -3.47 -8.58 -8.58
C THR A 173 -4.12 -9.16 -7.33
N ASP A 174 -4.93 -10.20 -7.51
CA ASP A 174 -5.55 -10.89 -6.37
C ASP A 174 -4.49 -11.47 -5.44
N ASP A 175 -3.39 -11.99 -5.98
CA ASP A 175 -2.28 -12.52 -5.18
C ASP A 175 -1.59 -11.44 -4.35
N ALA A 176 -1.45 -10.21 -4.86
CA ALA A 176 -0.93 -9.08 -4.10
C ALA A 176 -1.86 -8.70 -2.94
N LEU A 177 -3.18 -8.64 -3.19
CA LEU A 177 -4.18 -8.37 -2.14
C LEU A 177 -4.24 -9.48 -1.08
N LYS A 178 -4.12 -10.74 -1.50
CA LYS A 178 -4.01 -11.89 -0.59
C LYS A 178 -2.73 -11.83 0.24
N ALA A 179 -1.63 -11.38 -0.35
CA ALA A 179 -0.37 -11.18 0.37
C ALA A 179 -0.51 -10.08 1.43
N ILE A 180 -1.15 -8.96 1.10
CA ILE A 180 -1.47 -7.91 2.08
C ILE A 180 -2.29 -8.50 3.23
N PHE A 181 -3.37 -9.22 2.93
CA PHE A 181 -4.21 -9.83 3.97
C PHE A 181 -3.42 -10.80 4.85
N ALA A 182 -2.59 -11.65 4.24
CA ALA A 182 -1.73 -12.58 4.98
C ALA A 182 -0.79 -11.85 5.96
N TYR A 183 -0.20 -10.73 5.54
CA TYR A 183 0.61 -9.90 6.44
C TYR A 183 -0.21 -9.28 7.56
N LEU A 184 -1.35 -8.64 7.25
CA LEU A 184 -2.21 -8.00 8.24
C LEU A 184 -2.67 -8.99 9.32
N LYS A 185 -2.87 -10.27 8.97
CA LYS A 185 -3.21 -11.33 9.92
C LYS A 185 -2.06 -11.73 10.83
N THR A 186 -0.82 -11.34 10.55
CA THR A 186 0.35 -11.58 11.43
C THR A 186 0.58 -10.47 12.45
N LEU A 187 -0.11 -9.33 12.31
CA LEU A 187 0.06 -8.19 13.20
C LEU A 187 -0.42 -8.48 14.62
N LYS A 188 0.10 -7.70 15.58
CA LYS A 188 -0.44 -7.70 16.93
C LYS A 188 -1.87 -7.18 16.91
N PRO A 189 -2.87 -7.90 17.46
CA PRO A 189 -4.22 -7.39 17.59
C PRO A 189 -4.26 -6.13 18.47
N VAL A 190 -4.94 -5.09 17.99
CA VAL A 190 -5.19 -3.85 18.75
C VAL A 190 -6.70 -3.61 18.81
N HIS A 191 -7.25 -3.62 20.00
CA HIS A 191 -8.67 -3.34 20.19
C HIS A 191 -8.94 -1.85 20.00
N ASN A 192 -9.59 -1.49 18.89
CA ASN A 192 -9.95 -0.11 18.56
C ASN A 192 -11.22 -0.07 17.70
N ILE A 193 -12.33 0.41 18.27
CA ILE A 193 -13.58 0.63 17.55
C ILE A 193 -13.51 2.00 16.90
N THR A 194 -13.13 2.06 15.62
CA THR A 194 -13.06 3.33 14.88
C THR A 194 -14.43 3.98 14.80
N PRO A 195 -14.55 5.34 14.87
CA PRO A 195 -15.83 6.01 14.78
C PRO A 195 -16.57 5.73 13.46
N ALA A 196 -17.88 5.80 13.50
CA ALA A 196 -18.70 5.63 12.31
C ALA A 196 -18.58 6.83 11.36
N TYR A 197 -18.69 6.57 10.07
CA TYR A 197 -18.77 7.60 9.04
C TYR A 197 -19.86 8.63 9.34
N LEU A 198 -19.54 9.93 9.19
CA LEU A 198 -20.49 11.02 9.30
C LEU A 198 -20.77 11.61 7.90
N PRO A 199 -22.02 11.60 7.44
CA PRO A 199 -22.36 12.12 6.12
C PRO A 199 -22.12 13.64 6.04
N PRO A 200 -22.09 14.24 4.82
CA PRO A 200 -22.00 15.68 4.65
C PRO A 200 -23.12 16.42 5.40
N VAL A 201 -22.79 17.57 5.96
CA VAL A 201 -23.78 18.40 6.73
C VAL A 201 -24.98 18.78 5.85
N THR A 202 -24.76 18.94 4.54
CA THR A 202 -25.81 19.25 3.57
C THR A 202 -26.76 18.09 3.32
N ALA A 203 -26.31 16.84 3.51
CA ALA A 203 -27.13 15.64 3.35
C ALA A 203 -28.04 15.36 4.56
N MET A 204 -27.72 15.92 5.75
CA MET A 204 -28.46 15.72 7.00
C MET A 204 -29.74 16.56 7.10
N LYS A 205 -30.03 17.43 6.11
CA LYS A 205 -31.17 18.36 6.12
C LYS A 205 -32.42 17.86 5.37
N LYS A 206 -32.51 16.56 5.05
CA LYS A 206 -33.71 16.00 4.41
C LYS A 206 -34.54 15.20 5.38
#